data_2639abc9f6df354dbea42281261a9fbf
#
_entry.id   2639abc9f6df354dbea42281261a9fbf
#
_cell.length_a   1.000
_cell.length_b   1.000
_cell.length_c   1.000
_cell.angle_alpha   90.00
_cell.angle_beta   90.00
_cell.angle_gamma   90.00
#
_symmetry.space_group_name_H-M   'P 1'
#
loop_
_entity.id
_entity.type
_entity.pdbx_description
1 polymer ?
#
loop_
_entity_poly.entity_id
_entity_poly.type
_entity_poly.pdbx_seq_one_letter_code
_entity_poly.pdbx_strand_id
1 'polypeptide(L)'
;MIEPDVQPTTASVALHYDQLDLAYRRIWGTHIHHGYWQTGRETAAAATDALSDLVAERLRIRPGDALCDIGCGYGATAARFAAGHSVTVTGFTLSAAQQRVAGERPAPGVAILVRDWLDNALPDACFDGAYAIESSEHFADKAAFFNEASRVLRPGGRLVICAWLEGDRVRPWQVRHLLKPICSEGRLPSLASRADYQSLVARSGLAFESFEDLTRNVRKTWRLCLQRLLTSLATDPDVRSLALGGAKGSRSFMLSLPRLIVAMRTGAMGYGLFVWSKPLAPSGIPRLAV
;
A
#
# COMPACT_ATOMS: atom_id res chain seq x y z
N MET A 1 4.00 -6.70 -16.47
CA MET A 1 3.56 -7.17 -15.11
C MET A 1 3.98 -8.62 -14.89
N ILE A 2 4.51 -8.96 -13.73
CA ILE A 2 4.84 -10.33 -13.30
C ILE A 2 3.67 -10.90 -12.51
N GLU A 3 3.20 -12.07 -12.91
CA GLU A 3 2.07 -12.75 -12.26
C GLU A 3 2.52 -14.04 -11.57
N PRO A 4 1.89 -14.42 -10.44
CA PRO A 4 2.12 -15.71 -9.81
C PRO A 4 1.53 -16.84 -10.67
N ASP A 5 2.00 -18.08 -10.45
CA ASP A 5 1.47 -19.24 -11.18
C ASP A 5 0.01 -19.56 -10.80
N VAL A 6 -0.45 -19.14 -9.63
CA VAL A 6 -1.84 -19.25 -9.16
C VAL A 6 -2.32 -17.87 -8.74
N GLN A 7 -3.36 -17.38 -9.39
CA GLN A 7 -3.93 -16.06 -9.09
C GLN A 7 -4.62 -16.07 -7.71
N PRO A 8 -4.28 -15.12 -6.81
CA PRO A 8 -5.00 -14.95 -5.55
C PRO A 8 -6.39 -14.36 -5.79
N THR A 9 -7.32 -14.75 -4.95
CA THR A 9 -8.66 -14.15 -4.88
C THR A 9 -8.71 -13.08 -3.78
N THR A 10 -9.66 -12.15 -3.84
CA THR A 10 -9.92 -11.15 -2.76
C THR A 10 -10.06 -11.84 -1.40
N ALA A 11 -10.80 -12.96 -1.34
CA ALA A 11 -10.95 -13.74 -0.11
C ALA A 11 -9.61 -14.33 0.38
N SER A 12 -8.72 -14.75 -0.52
CA SER A 12 -7.40 -15.26 -0.14
C SER A 12 -6.46 -14.17 0.37
N VAL A 13 -6.62 -12.94 -0.10
CA VAL A 13 -5.90 -11.75 0.41
C VAL A 13 -6.40 -11.42 1.82
N ALA A 14 -7.72 -11.33 2.04
CA ALA A 14 -8.30 -11.10 3.36
C ALA A 14 -7.82 -12.15 4.38
N LEU A 15 -7.92 -13.44 4.02
CA LEU A 15 -7.49 -14.55 4.87
C LEU A 15 -5.98 -14.49 5.20
N HIS A 16 -5.14 -14.08 4.25
CA HIS A 16 -3.70 -13.90 4.45
C HIS A 16 -3.42 -12.89 5.57
N TYR A 17 -4.05 -11.72 5.53
CA TYR A 17 -3.87 -10.69 6.55
C TYR A 17 -4.47 -11.09 7.90
N ASP A 18 -5.62 -11.76 7.92
CA ASP A 18 -6.24 -12.26 9.15
C ASP A 18 -5.39 -13.35 9.83
N GLN A 19 -4.83 -14.30 9.06
CA GLN A 19 -3.98 -15.37 9.59
C GLN A 19 -2.61 -14.91 10.04
N LEU A 20 -2.07 -13.88 9.40
CA LEU A 20 -0.74 -13.34 9.68
C LEU A 20 -0.77 -12.10 10.61
N ASP A 21 -1.93 -11.71 11.14
CA ASP A 21 -2.10 -10.53 11.99
C ASP A 21 -1.04 -10.45 13.11
N LEU A 22 -0.86 -11.54 13.85
CA LEU A 22 0.14 -11.59 14.91
C LEU A 22 1.56 -11.37 14.38
N ALA A 23 1.93 -12.00 13.27
CA ALA A 23 3.26 -11.86 12.68
C ALA A 23 3.48 -10.44 12.16
N TYR A 24 2.48 -9.85 11.51
CA TYR A 24 2.55 -8.46 11.05
C TYR A 24 2.77 -7.50 12.20
N ARG A 25 1.99 -7.60 13.27
CA ARG A 25 2.15 -6.72 14.46
C ARG A 25 3.50 -6.88 15.15
N ARG A 26 4.06 -8.09 15.21
CA ARG A 26 5.38 -8.37 15.83
C ARG A 26 6.54 -7.89 14.96
N ILE A 27 6.43 -8.04 13.63
CA ILE A 27 7.54 -7.76 12.71
C ILE A 27 7.50 -6.30 12.23
N TRP A 28 6.33 -5.79 11.82
CA TRP A 28 6.17 -4.41 11.33
C TRP A 28 5.79 -3.41 12.42
N GLY A 29 4.94 -3.81 13.37
CA GLY A 29 4.35 -2.92 14.36
C GLY A 29 2.98 -2.40 13.92
N THR A 30 2.73 -1.11 14.16
CA THR A 30 1.44 -0.47 13.85
C THR A 30 1.29 -0.09 12.37
N HIS A 31 2.38 0.19 11.67
CA HIS A 31 2.40 0.47 10.25
C HIS A 31 2.85 -0.76 9.47
N ILE A 32 2.03 -1.25 8.53
CA ILE A 32 2.37 -2.38 7.67
C ILE A 32 2.90 -1.85 6.33
N HIS A 33 3.86 -0.93 6.38
CA HIS A 33 4.51 -0.40 5.18
C HIS A 33 5.98 -0.09 5.45
N HIS A 34 6.73 0.16 4.40
CA HIS A 34 8.13 0.52 4.50
C HIS A 34 8.35 1.83 5.27
N GLY A 35 9.55 1.95 5.82
CA GLY A 35 10.06 3.23 6.27
C GLY A 35 10.76 3.99 5.15
N TYR A 36 10.70 5.32 5.19
CA TYR A 36 11.48 6.21 4.35
C TYR A 36 12.75 6.68 5.10
N TRP A 37 13.87 6.04 4.76
CA TRP A 37 15.16 6.27 5.40
C TRP A 37 15.94 7.33 4.61
N GLN A 38 15.93 8.57 5.09
CA GLN A 38 16.63 9.70 4.43
C GLN A 38 18.15 9.63 4.65
N THR A 39 18.55 9.43 5.91
CA THR A 39 19.96 9.36 6.31
C THR A 39 20.44 7.95 6.58
N GLY A 40 19.50 7.01 6.76
CA GLY A 40 19.76 5.64 7.17
C GLY A 40 19.99 5.46 8.67
N ARG A 41 19.88 6.53 9.49
CA ARG A 41 20.10 6.52 10.95
C ARG A 41 18.81 6.59 11.75
N GLU A 42 17.68 6.84 11.09
CA GLU A 42 16.37 6.96 11.72
C GLU A 42 16.01 5.68 12.48
N THR A 43 15.18 5.79 13.49
CA THR A 43 14.49 4.63 14.07
C THR A 43 13.46 4.08 13.08
N ALA A 44 13.03 2.83 13.25
CA ALA A 44 12.00 2.25 12.39
C ALA A 44 10.70 3.08 12.43
N ALA A 45 10.28 3.52 13.62
CA ALA A 45 9.10 4.36 13.80
C ALA A 45 9.25 5.70 13.04
N ALA A 46 10.37 6.41 13.26
CA ALA A 46 10.62 7.68 12.57
C ALA A 46 10.66 7.51 11.04
N ALA A 47 11.19 6.40 10.54
CA ALA A 47 11.22 6.15 9.10
C ALA A 47 9.82 5.82 8.52
N THR A 48 8.98 5.07 9.24
CA THR A 48 7.59 4.82 8.82
C THR A 48 6.75 6.10 8.88
N ASP A 49 6.92 6.90 9.92
CA ASP A 49 6.31 8.22 10.02
C ASP A 49 6.73 9.13 8.85
N ALA A 50 8.02 9.12 8.49
CA ALA A 50 8.54 9.93 7.38
C ALA A 50 7.95 9.52 6.01
N LEU A 51 7.63 8.22 5.78
CA LEU A 51 6.91 7.84 4.55
C LEU A 51 5.47 8.37 4.55
N SER A 52 4.78 8.27 5.69
CA SER A 52 3.44 8.83 5.83
C SER A 52 3.43 10.35 5.60
N ASP A 53 4.40 11.07 6.18
CA ASP A 53 4.55 12.53 6.01
C ASP A 53 4.85 12.91 4.56
N LEU A 54 5.68 12.13 3.86
CA LEU A 54 5.92 12.31 2.43
C LEU A 54 4.64 12.15 1.60
N VAL A 55 3.81 11.15 1.93
CA VAL A 55 2.50 10.97 1.28
C VAL A 55 1.58 12.15 1.56
N ALA A 56 1.52 12.64 2.80
CA ALA A 56 0.73 13.83 3.17
C ALA A 56 1.17 15.08 2.39
N GLU A 57 2.48 15.28 2.25
CA GLU A 57 3.05 16.39 1.47
C GLU A 57 2.64 16.30 -0.01
N ARG A 58 2.73 15.10 -0.62
CA ARG A 58 2.37 14.89 -2.03
C ARG A 58 0.88 15.00 -2.28
N LEU A 59 0.04 14.63 -1.31
CA LEU A 59 -1.40 14.88 -1.33
C LEU A 59 -1.74 16.38 -1.24
N ARG A 60 -0.82 17.20 -0.69
CA ARG A 60 -1.07 18.61 -0.36
C ARG A 60 -2.27 18.78 0.56
N ILE A 61 -2.31 17.98 1.61
CA ILE A 61 -3.41 17.95 2.59
C ILE A 61 -3.65 19.34 3.18
N ARG A 62 -4.93 19.70 3.31
CA ARG A 62 -5.39 20.94 3.92
C ARG A 62 -6.33 20.63 5.08
N PRO A 63 -6.37 21.47 6.13
CA PRO A 63 -7.37 21.32 7.19
C PRO A 63 -8.80 21.28 6.62
N GLY A 64 -9.58 20.31 7.08
CA GLY A 64 -10.95 20.09 6.62
C GLY A 64 -11.10 19.15 5.42
N ASP A 65 -10.00 18.72 4.77
CA ASP A 65 -10.07 17.74 3.68
C ASP A 65 -10.68 16.41 4.14
N ALA A 66 -11.44 15.78 3.25
CA ALA A 66 -11.88 14.40 3.36
C ALA A 66 -10.95 13.50 2.54
N LEU A 67 -10.30 12.55 3.19
CA LEU A 67 -9.31 11.65 2.57
C LEU A 67 -9.80 10.21 2.53
N CYS A 68 -9.34 9.46 1.54
CA CYS A 68 -9.56 8.03 1.40
C CYS A 68 -8.22 7.27 1.51
N ASP A 69 -8.15 6.29 2.44
CA ASP A 69 -7.02 5.36 2.62
C ASP A 69 -7.38 4.00 2.01
N ILE A 70 -6.83 3.71 0.83
CA ILE A 70 -7.18 2.51 0.06
C ILE A 70 -6.25 1.36 0.49
N GLY A 71 -6.76 0.46 1.32
CA GLY A 71 -5.95 -0.60 1.94
C GLY A 71 -5.23 -0.12 3.20
N CYS A 72 -5.99 0.46 4.12
CA CYS A 72 -5.50 1.20 5.28
C CYS A 72 -4.78 0.36 6.36
N GLY A 73 -4.75 -0.96 6.24
CA GLY A 73 -4.20 -1.82 7.27
C GLY A 73 -4.83 -1.56 8.65
N TYR A 74 -4.02 -1.31 9.66
CA TYR A 74 -4.49 -0.97 11.01
C TYR A 74 -4.92 0.50 11.18
N GLY A 75 -4.96 1.29 10.12
CA GLY A 75 -5.37 2.69 10.15
C GLY A 75 -4.36 3.65 10.79
N ALA A 76 -3.11 3.23 10.99
CA ALA A 76 -2.11 4.06 11.66
C ALA A 76 -1.77 5.34 10.89
N THR A 77 -1.64 5.26 9.55
CA THR A 77 -1.45 6.44 8.69
C THR A 77 -2.68 7.33 8.69
N ALA A 78 -3.88 6.75 8.63
CA ALA A 78 -5.14 7.50 8.72
C ALA A 78 -5.24 8.28 10.04
N ALA A 79 -4.92 7.63 11.17
CA ALA A 79 -4.90 8.27 12.49
C ALA A 79 -3.87 9.40 12.57
N ARG A 80 -2.67 9.19 12.00
CA ARG A 80 -1.64 10.23 11.91
C ARG A 80 -2.10 11.44 11.12
N PHE A 81 -2.74 11.23 9.96
CA PHE A 81 -3.24 12.35 9.14
C PHE A 81 -4.38 13.10 9.82
N ALA A 82 -5.35 12.39 10.40
CA ALA A 82 -6.44 13.03 11.13
C ALA A 82 -5.94 13.90 12.29
N ALA A 83 -5.00 13.37 13.09
CA ALA A 83 -4.44 14.10 14.23
C ALA A 83 -3.52 15.26 13.81
N GLY A 84 -2.69 15.06 12.76
CA GLY A 84 -1.67 16.04 12.37
C GLY A 84 -2.17 17.15 11.45
N HIS A 85 -3.25 16.93 10.69
CA HIS A 85 -3.69 17.84 9.63
C HIS A 85 -5.15 18.32 9.79
N SER A 86 -5.87 17.93 10.85
CA SER A 86 -7.28 18.27 11.05
C SER A 86 -8.18 17.86 9.87
N VAL A 87 -8.01 16.63 9.39
CA VAL A 87 -8.75 16.03 8.28
C VAL A 87 -9.60 14.86 8.74
N THR A 88 -10.56 14.43 7.90
CA THR A 88 -11.25 13.15 8.08
C THR A 88 -10.69 12.11 7.13
N VAL A 89 -10.59 10.86 7.59
CA VAL A 89 -10.07 9.76 6.76
C VAL A 89 -11.04 8.58 6.81
N THR A 90 -11.45 8.11 5.64
CA THR A 90 -12.18 6.84 5.48
C THR A 90 -11.21 5.80 4.93
N GLY A 91 -10.90 4.79 5.74
CA GLY A 91 -10.00 3.70 5.37
C GLY A 91 -10.75 2.44 4.95
N PHE A 92 -10.25 1.76 3.94
CA PHE A 92 -10.76 0.49 3.43
C PHE A 92 -9.76 -0.63 3.70
N THR A 93 -10.22 -1.74 4.23
CA THR A 93 -9.45 -2.98 4.38
C THR A 93 -10.33 -4.19 4.06
N LEU A 94 -9.72 -5.29 3.63
CA LEU A 94 -10.40 -6.58 3.47
C LEU A 94 -10.36 -7.41 4.77
N SER A 95 -9.51 -7.04 5.75
CA SER A 95 -9.25 -7.82 6.95
C SER A 95 -10.09 -7.36 8.12
N ALA A 96 -10.93 -8.26 8.64
CA ALA A 96 -11.68 -8.03 9.86
C ALA A 96 -10.77 -7.94 11.10
N ALA A 97 -9.63 -8.65 11.09
CA ALA A 97 -8.64 -8.56 12.15
C ALA A 97 -8.02 -7.17 12.21
N GLN A 98 -7.68 -6.57 11.06
CA GLN A 98 -7.14 -5.21 11.00
C GLN A 98 -8.15 -4.18 11.52
N GLN A 99 -9.41 -4.26 11.11
CA GLN A 99 -10.45 -3.35 11.61
C GLN A 99 -10.61 -3.47 13.12
N ARG A 100 -10.63 -4.70 13.66
CA ARG A 100 -10.73 -4.92 15.11
C ARG A 100 -9.58 -4.25 15.86
N VAL A 101 -8.35 -4.43 15.39
CA VAL A 101 -7.17 -3.81 16.00
C VAL A 101 -7.21 -2.28 15.92
N ALA A 102 -7.68 -1.73 14.78
CA ALA A 102 -7.92 -0.29 14.65
C ALA A 102 -8.96 0.22 15.67
N GLY A 103 -10.02 -0.59 15.91
CA GLY A 103 -11.06 -0.28 16.88
C GLY A 103 -10.60 -0.30 18.34
N GLU A 104 -9.49 -0.99 18.67
CA GLU A 104 -8.88 -0.97 20.01
C GLU A 104 -8.29 0.42 20.37
N ARG A 105 -7.99 1.24 19.35
CA ARG A 105 -7.44 2.59 19.50
C ARG A 105 -8.13 3.55 18.54
N PRO A 106 -9.40 3.86 18.77
CA PRO A 106 -10.16 4.73 17.88
C PRO A 106 -9.52 6.11 17.80
N ALA A 107 -9.36 6.62 16.58
CA ALA A 107 -8.83 7.95 16.33
C ALA A 107 -9.97 8.89 15.87
N PRO A 108 -10.15 10.05 16.49
CA PRO A 108 -11.13 11.03 16.04
C PRO A 108 -10.91 11.39 14.56
N GLY A 109 -11.99 11.45 13.80
CA GLY A 109 -11.94 11.77 12.37
C GLY A 109 -11.56 10.59 11.47
N VAL A 110 -11.39 9.36 12.01
CA VAL A 110 -11.05 8.16 11.24
C VAL A 110 -12.19 7.15 11.27
N ALA A 111 -12.60 6.64 10.12
CA ALA A 111 -13.51 5.51 9.97
C ALA A 111 -12.83 4.40 9.17
N ILE A 112 -12.80 3.17 9.72
CA ILE A 112 -12.22 2.00 9.03
C ILE A 112 -13.35 1.05 8.65
N LEU A 113 -13.44 0.73 7.36
CA LEU A 113 -14.48 -0.11 6.78
C LEU A 113 -13.88 -1.42 6.26
N VAL A 114 -14.45 -2.57 6.67
CA VAL A 114 -14.15 -3.86 6.03
C VAL A 114 -14.99 -3.95 4.76
N ARG A 115 -14.38 -3.62 3.64
CA ARG A 115 -15.06 -3.59 2.34
C ARG A 115 -14.05 -3.68 1.20
N ASP A 116 -14.44 -4.35 0.12
CA ASP A 116 -13.66 -4.32 -1.12
C ASP A 116 -13.70 -2.92 -1.73
N TRP A 117 -12.53 -2.40 -2.07
CA TRP A 117 -12.42 -1.10 -2.73
C TRP A 117 -13.15 -1.06 -4.08
N LEU A 118 -13.17 -2.18 -4.82
CA LEU A 118 -13.85 -2.26 -6.12
C LEU A 118 -15.38 -2.34 -6.00
N ASP A 119 -15.91 -2.56 -4.77
CA ASP A 119 -17.34 -2.53 -4.43
C ASP A 119 -17.55 -1.64 -3.20
N ASN A 120 -17.08 -0.39 -3.27
CA ASN A 120 -17.00 0.50 -2.12
C ASN A 120 -18.32 1.22 -1.80
N ALA A 121 -19.28 1.28 -2.71
CA ALA A 121 -20.57 1.97 -2.59
C ALA A 121 -20.45 3.45 -2.16
N LEU A 122 -19.36 4.11 -2.51
CA LEU A 122 -19.14 5.52 -2.24
C LEU A 122 -19.82 6.40 -3.32
N PRO A 123 -20.27 7.60 -2.97
CA PRO A 123 -20.70 8.57 -3.97
C PRO A 123 -19.53 9.10 -4.80
N ASP A 124 -19.82 9.62 -5.99
CA ASP A 124 -18.84 10.32 -6.82
C ASP A 124 -18.35 11.60 -6.14
N ALA A 125 -17.11 11.96 -6.40
CA ALA A 125 -16.53 13.24 -5.97
C ALA A 125 -16.72 13.55 -4.46
N CYS A 126 -16.48 12.57 -3.60
CA CYS A 126 -16.66 12.69 -2.16
C CYS A 126 -15.36 12.95 -1.39
N PHE A 127 -14.16 12.77 -2.00
CA PHE A 127 -12.87 12.98 -1.36
C PHE A 127 -12.03 14.06 -2.03
N ASP A 128 -11.27 14.80 -1.22
CA ASP A 128 -10.30 15.80 -1.65
C ASP A 128 -8.96 15.15 -2.03
N GLY A 129 -8.64 13.99 -1.41
CA GLY A 129 -7.47 13.20 -1.70
C GLY A 129 -7.68 11.73 -1.42
N ALA A 130 -6.94 10.87 -2.15
CA ALA A 130 -6.90 9.43 -1.91
C ALA A 130 -5.45 8.95 -1.93
N TYR A 131 -5.16 7.93 -1.12
CA TYR A 131 -3.84 7.33 -1.11
C TYR A 131 -3.90 5.82 -0.93
N ALA A 132 -2.86 5.15 -1.43
CA ALA A 132 -2.65 3.73 -1.27
C ALA A 132 -1.16 3.48 -0.96
N ILE A 133 -0.86 2.98 0.24
CA ILE A 133 0.51 2.65 0.62
C ILE A 133 0.64 1.14 0.66
N GLU A 134 1.34 0.58 -0.35
CA GLU A 134 1.60 -0.87 -0.47
C GLU A 134 0.33 -1.72 -0.46
N SER A 135 -0.70 -1.25 -1.12
CA SER A 135 -1.99 -1.94 -1.24
C SER A 135 -2.45 -2.11 -2.68
N SER A 136 -2.04 -1.21 -3.59
CA SER A 136 -2.42 -1.25 -5.01
C SER A 136 -1.97 -2.54 -5.72
N GLU A 137 -0.95 -3.20 -5.20
CA GLU A 137 -0.42 -4.47 -5.69
C GLU A 137 -1.41 -5.62 -5.55
N HIS A 138 -2.32 -5.56 -4.55
CA HIS A 138 -3.29 -6.63 -4.25
C HIS A 138 -4.53 -6.61 -5.14
N PHE A 139 -4.71 -5.61 -5.98
CA PHE A 139 -5.84 -5.56 -6.91
C PHE A 139 -5.54 -6.34 -8.18
N ALA A 140 -6.40 -7.32 -8.51
CA ALA A 140 -6.30 -8.07 -9.76
C ALA A 140 -6.62 -7.17 -10.95
N ASP A 141 -7.71 -6.41 -10.85
CA ASP A 141 -8.06 -5.37 -11.82
C ASP A 141 -7.56 -3.99 -11.35
N LYS A 142 -6.31 -3.71 -11.70
CA LYS A 142 -5.70 -2.41 -11.39
C LYS A 142 -6.32 -1.26 -12.19
N ALA A 143 -6.91 -1.53 -13.35
CA ALA A 143 -7.61 -0.49 -14.12
C ALA A 143 -8.89 -0.08 -13.40
N ALA A 144 -9.69 -1.04 -12.90
CA ALA A 144 -10.85 -0.75 -12.06
C ALA A 144 -10.46 0.01 -10.78
N PHE A 145 -9.32 -0.35 -10.14
CA PHE A 145 -8.79 0.39 -8.98
C PHE A 145 -8.62 1.88 -9.29
N PHE A 146 -8.01 2.23 -10.44
CA PHE A 146 -7.80 3.63 -10.83
C PHE A 146 -9.08 4.33 -11.24
N ASN A 147 -10.00 3.63 -11.89
CA ASN A 147 -11.30 4.18 -12.26
C ASN A 147 -12.10 4.56 -11.01
N GLU A 148 -12.12 3.70 -9.99
CA GLU A 148 -12.78 3.99 -8.71
C GLU A 148 -12.10 5.15 -7.97
N ALA A 149 -10.75 5.19 -7.93
CA ALA A 149 -10.03 6.31 -7.35
C ALA A 149 -10.36 7.64 -8.05
N SER A 150 -10.43 7.64 -9.38
CA SER A 150 -10.85 8.82 -10.16
C SER A 150 -12.30 9.19 -9.89
N ARG A 151 -13.21 8.22 -9.79
CA ARG A 151 -14.64 8.47 -9.55
C ARG A 151 -14.88 9.18 -8.23
N VAL A 152 -14.28 8.68 -7.15
CA VAL A 152 -14.52 9.22 -5.80
C VAL A 152 -13.78 10.53 -5.52
N LEU A 153 -12.74 10.85 -6.27
CA LEU A 153 -12.02 12.11 -6.12
C LEU A 153 -12.83 13.28 -6.67
N ARG A 154 -12.81 14.39 -5.94
CA ARG A 154 -13.29 15.70 -6.43
C ARG A 154 -12.39 16.21 -7.56
N PRO A 155 -12.90 17.04 -8.49
CA PRO A 155 -12.04 17.78 -9.40
C PRO A 155 -10.96 18.56 -8.63
N GLY A 156 -9.69 18.42 -9.03
CA GLY A 156 -8.52 18.95 -8.33
C GLY A 156 -7.98 18.06 -7.23
N GLY A 157 -8.70 17.00 -6.84
CA GLY A 157 -8.25 16.02 -5.86
C GLY A 157 -7.06 15.19 -6.36
N ARG A 158 -6.24 14.68 -5.44
CA ARG A 158 -5.01 13.95 -5.73
C ARG A 158 -5.08 12.48 -5.33
N LEU A 159 -4.43 11.64 -6.12
CA LEU A 159 -4.14 10.24 -5.78
C LEU A 159 -2.64 10.09 -5.59
N VAL A 160 -2.22 9.58 -4.43
CA VAL A 160 -0.83 9.24 -4.14
C VAL A 160 -0.71 7.75 -3.88
N ILE A 161 0.19 7.08 -4.59
CA ILE A 161 0.42 5.64 -4.43
C ILE A 161 1.89 5.39 -4.13
N CYS A 162 2.16 4.66 -3.05
CA CYS A 162 3.44 4.03 -2.80
C CYS A 162 3.32 2.54 -3.14
N ALA A 163 4.11 2.05 -4.09
CA ALA A 163 3.98 0.69 -4.59
C ALA A 163 5.31 -0.03 -4.80
N TRP A 164 5.27 -1.36 -4.61
CA TRP A 164 6.31 -2.25 -5.08
C TRP A 164 6.25 -2.35 -6.60
N LEU A 165 7.40 -2.35 -7.24
CA LEU A 165 7.49 -2.33 -8.68
C LEU A 165 8.38 -3.46 -9.19
N GLU A 166 8.01 -4.03 -10.34
CA GLU A 166 8.93 -4.76 -11.18
C GLU A 166 10.08 -3.85 -11.62
N GLY A 167 11.32 -4.32 -11.54
CA GLY A 167 12.49 -3.56 -11.97
C GLY A 167 12.53 -3.37 -13.50
N ASP A 168 13.22 -2.33 -13.97
CA ASP A 168 13.27 -1.98 -15.40
C ASP A 168 13.95 -3.06 -16.28
N ARG A 169 14.84 -3.87 -15.71
CA ARG A 169 15.61 -4.89 -16.43
C ARG A 169 15.69 -6.18 -15.64
N VAL A 170 14.59 -6.92 -15.64
CA VAL A 170 14.51 -8.19 -14.90
C VAL A 170 14.96 -9.36 -15.77
N ARG A 171 15.84 -10.21 -15.20
CA ARG A 171 16.35 -11.43 -15.87
C ARG A 171 15.40 -12.60 -15.65
N PRO A 172 15.33 -13.59 -16.57
CA PRO A 172 14.43 -14.75 -16.43
C PRO A 172 14.58 -15.51 -15.11
N TRP A 173 15.80 -15.66 -14.59
CA TRP A 173 16.03 -16.33 -13.30
C TRP A 173 15.46 -15.51 -12.11
N GLN A 174 15.48 -14.17 -12.18
CA GLN A 174 14.91 -13.31 -11.15
C GLN A 174 13.37 -13.40 -11.17
N VAL A 175 12.76 -13.45 -12.35
CA VAL A 175 11.33 -13.70 -12.47
C VAL A 175 10.97 -15.04 -11.81
N ARG A 176 11.66 -16.13 -12.21
CA ARG A 176 11.34 -17.47 -11.76
C ARG A 176 11.61 -17.71 -10.27
N HIS A 177 12.72 -17.21 -9.73
CA HIS A 177 13.18 -17.55 -8.38
C HIS A 177 12.96 -16.46 -7.34
N LEU A 178 12.68 -15.23 -7.76
CA LEU A 178 12.41 -14.11 -6.84
C LEU A 178 10.98 -13.60 -7.01
N LEU A 179 10.60 -13.03 -8.16
CA LEU A 179 9.38 -12.23 -8.28
C LEU A 179 8.10 -13.07 -8.27
N LYS A 180 8.02 -14.17 -9.02
CA LYS A 180 6.85 -15.06 -8.97
C LYS A 180 6.63 -15.66 -7.57
N PRO A 181 7.65 -16.19 -6.86
CA PRO A 181 7.50 -16.58 -5.46
C PRO A 181 7.05 -15.43 -4.55
N ILE A 182 7.61 -14.22 -4.70
CA ILE A 182 7.18 -13.03 -3.93
C ILE A 182 5.69 -12.74 -4.17
N CYS A 183 5.23 -12.73 -5.42
CA CYS A 183 3.83 -12.55 -5.74
C CYS A 183 2.93 -13.63 -5.09
N SER A 184 3.33 -14.90 -5.19
CA SER A 184 2.56 -16.01 -4.60
C SER A 184 2.49 -15.92 -3.06
N GLU A 185 3.62 -15.63 -2.42
CA GLU A 185 3.79 -15.57 -0.96
C GLU A 185 3.09 -14.33 -0.39
N GLY A 186 3.18 -13.18 -1.06
CA GLY A 186 2.53 -11.92 -0.69
C GLY A 186 1.07 -11.80 -1.15
N ARG A 187 0.52 -12.81 -1.83
CA ARG A 187 -0.83 -12.74 -2.41
C ARG A 187 -1.02 -11.56 -3.35
N LEU A 188 0.00 -11.28 -4.18
CA LEU A 188 -0.06 -10.23 -5.19
C LEU A 188 -0.55 -10.84 -6.51
N PRO A 189 -1.69 -10.40 -7.06
CA PRO A 189 -2.15 -10.83 -8.38
C PRO A 189 -1.16 -10.51 -9.50
N SER A 190 -0.48 -9.38 -9.37
CA SER A 190 0.61 -9.02 -10.27
C SER A 190 1.53 -7.98 -9.64
N LEU A 191 2.81 -8.05 -9.98
CA LEU A 191 3.79 -7.00 -9.72
C LEU A 191 3.94 -6.17 -11.02
N ALA A 192 3.50 -4.93 -10.97
CA ALA A 192 3.52 -4.01 -12.10
C ALA A 192 4.82 -3.21 -12.15
N SER A 193 5.27 -2.84 -13.34
CA SER A 193 6.34 -1.89 -13.55
C SER A 193 5.83 -0.43 -13.46
N ARG A 194 6.75 0.54 -13.42
CA ARG A 194 6.41 1.96 -13.55
C ARG A 194 5.59 2.24 -14.82
N ALA A 195 6.00 1.66 -15.94
CA ALA A 195 5.31 1.86 -17.22
C ALA A 195 3.90 1.26 -17.22
N ASP A 196 3.71 0.10 -16.55
CA ASP A 196 2.38 -0.50 -16.39
C ASP A 196 1.45 0.44 -15.61
N TYR A 197 1.89 1.00 -14.48
CA TYR A 197 1.09 1.97 -13.70
C TYR A 197 0.69 3.17 -14.54
N GLN A 198 1.61 3.76 -15.30
CA GLN A 198 1.33 4.90 -16.18
C GLN A 198 0.31 4.55 -17.27
N SER A 199 0.43 3.35 -17.83
CA SER A 199 -0.48 2.85 -18.88
C SER A 199 -1.89 2.57 -18.34
N LEU A 200 -1.99 1.98 -17.15
CA LEU A 200 -3.25 1.65 -16.48
C LEU A 200 -4.08 2.91 -16.15
N VAL A 201 -3.41 3.96 -15.69
CA VAL A 201 -4.06 5.24 -15.34
C VAL A 201 -4.55 6.02 -16.56
N ALA A 202 -3.97 5.82 -17.74
CA ALA A 202 -4.27 6.62 -18.92
C ALA A 202 -5.79 6.67 -19.30
N ARG A 203 -6.57 5.66 -18.88
CA ARG A 203 -8.01 5.58 -19.14
C ARG A 203 -8.89 6.03 -17.98
N SER A 204 -8.32 6.30 -16.81
CA SER A 204 -9.09 6.69 -15.61
C SER A 204 -9.47 8.17 -15.58
N GLY A 205 -8.92 8.99 -16.49
CA GLY A 205 -9.10 10.44 -16.47
C GLY A 205 -8.22 11.18 -15.47
N LEU A 206 -7.33 10.48 -14.76
CA LEU A 206 -6.34 11.10 -13.88
C LEU A 206 -5.14 11.59 -14.70
N ALA A 207 -4.64 12.79 -14.38
CA ALA A 207 -3.45 13.39 -14.97
C ALA A 207 -2.21 13.04 -14.14
N PHE A 208 -1.14 12.56 -14.79
CA PHE A 208 0.13 12.27 -14.14
C PHE A 208 0.83 13.57 -13.71
N GLU A 209 1.29 13.64 -12.45
CA GLU A 209 2.06 14.77 -11.94
C GLU A 209 3.53 14.44 -11.72
N SER A 210 3.82 13.36 -10.97
CA SER A 210 5.20 12.99 -10.66
C SER A 210 5.37 11.51 -10.33
N PHE A 211 6.62 11.06 -10.44
CA PHE A 211 7.10 9.77 -9.96
C PHE A 211 8.43 9.96 -9.23
N GLU A 212 8.57 9.33 -8.07
CA GLU A 212 9.80 9.29 -7.28
C GLU A 212 10.22 7.84 -7.05
N ASP A 213 11.46 7.50 -7.41
CA ASP A 213 12.06 6.21 -7.08
C ASP A 213 12.60 6.25 -5.64
N LEU A 214 11.91 5.57 -4.74
CA LEU A 214 12.26 5.47 -3.32
C LEU A 214 12.99 4.16 -2.96
N THR A 215 13.36 3.35 -3.94
CA THR A 215 13.95 2.01 -3.74
C THR A 215 15.12 2.03 -2.76
N ARG A 216 16.02 3.01 -2.87
CA ARG A 216 17.17 3.13 -1.97
C ARG A 216 16.78 3.49 -0.55
N ASN A 217 15.75 4.31 -0.40
CA ASN A 217 15.28 4.83 0.87
C ASN A 217 14.48 3.79 1.68
N VAL A 218 13.80 2.85 1.03
CA VAL A 218 12.94 1.88 1.73
C VAL A 218 13.59 0.53 2.02
N ARG A 219 14.61 0.14 1.27
CA ARG A 219 15.21 -1.21 1.32
C ARG A 219 15.74 -1.66 2.68
N LYS A 220 16.02 -0.73 3.61
CA LYS A 220 16.47 -1.05 4.97
C LYS A 220 15.38 -1.75 5.77
N THR A 221 14.11 -1.48 5.48
CA THR A 221 12.95 -2.08 6.14
C THR A 221 13.03 -3.62 6.13
N TRP A 222 13.34 -4.23 4.98
CA TRP A 222 13.42 -5.71 4.89
C TRP A 222 14.48 -6.32 5.80
N ARG A 223 15.62 -5.66 5.99
CA ARG A 223 16.64 -6.15 6.91
C ARG A 223 16.15 -6.09 8.35
N LEU A 224 15.46 -5.02 8.73
CA LEU A 224 14.87 -4.88 10.06
C LEU A 224 13.76 -5.91 10.28
N CYS A 225 12.91 -6.15 9.30
CA CYS A 225 11.90 -7.20 9.35
C CYS A 225 12.52 -8.59 9.55
N LEU A 226 13.61 -8.89 8.82
CA LEU A 226 14.33 -10.15 9.01
C LEU A 226 14.96 -10.25 10.40
N GLN A 227 15.59 -9.20 10.89
CA GLN A 227 16.16 -9.16 12.25
C GLN A 227 15.07 -9.39 13.31
N ARG A 228 13.94 -8.67 13.21
CA ARG A 228 12.81 -8.83 14.12
C ARG A 228 12.21 -10.25 14.06
N LEU A 229 12.06 -10.82 12.85
CA LEU A 229 11.61 -12.20 12.69
C LEU A 229 12.54 -13.17 13.42
N LEU A 230 13.85 -13.09 13.20
CA LEU A 230 14.84 -13.96 13.84
C LEU A 230 14.80 -13.82 15.38
N THR A 231 14.70 -12.59 15.87
CA THR A 231 14.55 -12.34 17.32
C THR A 231 13.25 -12.93 17.85
N SER A 232 12.11 -12.70 17.16
CA SER A 232 10.81 -13.24 17.58
C SER A 232 10.78 -14.77 17.54
N LEU A 233 11.41 -15.40 16.56
CA LEU A 233 11.56 -16.86 16.54
C LEU A 233 12.35 -17.40 17.72
N ALA A 234 13.31 -16.64 18.25
CA ALA A 234 14.10 -17.02 19.42
C ALA A 234 13.35 -16.78 20.76
N THR A 235 12.54 -15.71 20.83
CA THR A 235 11.99 -15.21 22.10
C THR A 235 10.49 -15.37 22.27
N ASP A 236 9.71 -15.51 21.19
CA ASP A 236 8.24 -15.54 21.20
C ASP A 236 7.71 -16.94 20.81
N PRO A 237 7.10 -17.68 21.76
CA PRO A 237 6.54 -19.01 21.50
C PRO A 237 5.42 -18.99 20.45
N ASP A 238 4.62 -17.93 20.40
CA ASP A 238 3.48 -17.83 19.47
C ASP A 238 3.97 -17.66 18.04
N VAL A 239 5.01 -16.83 17.82
CA VAL A 239 5.66 -16.70 16.52
C VAL A 239 6.33 -18.01 16.10
N ARG A 240 6.96 -18.74 17.02
CA ARG A 240 7.49 -20.08 16.74
C ARG A 240 6.40 -21.06 16.35
N SER A 241 5.30 -21.10 17.10
CA SER A 241 4.15 -21.97 16.78
C SER A 241 3.59 -21.67 15.40
N LEU A 242 3.42 -20.40 15.05
CA LEU A 242 3.00 -19.95 13.73
C LEU A 242 3.97 -20.39 12.63
N ALA A 243 5.28 -20.30 12.90
CA ALA A 243 6.32 -20.69 11.95
C ALA A 243 6.42 -22.20 11.74
N LEU A 244 6.26 -22.99 12.81
CA LEU A 244 6.44 -24.45 12.80
C LEU A 244 5.14 -25.22 12.55
N GLY A 245 4.03 -24.76 13.10
CA GLY A 245 2.71 -25.42 13.07
C GLY A 245 1.66 -24.76 12.18
N GLY A 246 1.93 -23.55 11.69
CA GLY A 246 0.98 -22.77 10.92
C GLY A 246 0.68 -23.33 9.52
N ALA A 247 -0.39 -22.85 8.92
CA ALA A 247 -0.76 -23.17 7.55
C ALA A 247 0.44 -22.92 6.59
N LYS A 248 0.51 -23.70 5.50
CA LYS A 248 1.62 -23.59 4.52
C LYS A 248 1.94 -22.17 4.10
N GLY A 249 0.95 -21.26 4.09
CA GLY A 249 1.10 -19.85 3.76
C GLY A 249 1.97 -19.05 4.74
N SER A 250 1.91 -19.32 6.05
CA SER A 250 2.68 -18.58 7.07
C SER A 250 4.18 -18.84 6.96
N ARG A 251 4.57 -20.11 6.73
CA ARG A 251 5.97 -20.47 6.49
C ARG A 251 6.51 -19.83 5.21
N SER A 252 5.72 -19.92 4.13
CA SER A 252 6.08 -19.38 2.84
C SER A 252 6.36 -17.89 2.92
N PHE A 253 5.46 -17.11 3.57
CA PHE A 253 5.61 -15.68 3.76
C PHE A 253 6.89 -15.32 4.55
N MET A 254 7.19 -16.02 5.65
CA MET A 254 8.42 -15.75 6.41
C MET A 254 9.70 -16.03 5.61
N LEU A 255 9.66 -17.02 4.69
CA LEU A 255 10.77 -17.33 3.80
C LEU A 255 10.91 -16.33 2.64
N SER A 256 9.91 -15.46 2.41
CA SER A 256 9.98 -14.43 1.37
C SER A 256 10.97 -13.31 1.71
N LEU A 257 11.21 -13.01 3.00
CA LEU A 257 12.08 -11.90 3.40
C LEU A 257 13.48 -11.93 2.79
N PRO A 258 14.23 -13.07 2.76
CA PRO A 258 15.50 -13.14 2.05
C PRO A 258 15.37 -12.87 0.55
N ARG A 259 14.27 -13.34 -0.09
CA ARG A 259 14.01 -13.09 -1.52
C ARG A 259 13.78 -11.61 -1.79
N LEU A 260 12.98 -10.93 -0.96
CA LEU A 260 12.72 -9.50 -1.05
C LEU A 260 14.00 -8.67 -0.91
N ILE A 261 14.88 -9.04 0.04
CA ILE A 261 16.19 -8.41 0.20
C ILE A 261 17.04 -8.57 -1.08
N VAL A 262 17.07 -9.77 -1.66
CA VAL A 262 17.83 -10.05 -2.90
C VAL A 262 17.18 -9.30 -4.08
N ALA A 263 15.86 -9.33 -4.23
CA ALA A 263 15.16 -8.66 -5.32
C ALA A 263 15.42 -7.14 -5.33
N MET A 264 15.32 -6.50 -4.16
CA MET A 264 15.64 -5.07 -4.00
C MET A 264 17.12 -4.75 -4.26
N ARG A 265 18.05 -5.63 -3.84
CA ARG A 265 19.50 -5.42 -4.05
C ARG A 265 19.94 -5.60 -5.48
N THR A 266 19.30 -6.51 -6.19
CA THR A 266 19.65 -6.84 -7.58
C THR A 266 18.91 -5.96 -8.60
N GLY A 267 18.02 -5.07 -8.13
CA GLY A 267 17.17 -4.25 -8.99
C GLY A 267 16.07 -5.02 -9.71
N ALA A 268 15.80 -6.28 -9.30
CA ALA A 268 14.66 -7.04 -9.81
C ALA A 268 13.33 -6.46 -9.33
N MET A 269 13.36 -5.77 -8.18
CA MET A 269 12.22 -5.10 -7.58
C MET A 269 12.61 -3.70 -7.14
N GLY A 270 11.71 -2.76 -7.36
CA GLY A 270 11.82 -1.37 -6.95
C GLY A 270 10.68 -0.94 -6.05
N TYR A 271 10.69 0.33 -5.67
CA TYR A 271 9.65 0.98 -4.90
C TYR A 271 9.45 2.40 -5.40
N GLY A 272 8.23 2.76 -5.76
CA GLY A 272 7.92 4.06 -6.31
C GLY A 272 6.80 4.78 -5.58
N LEU A 273 6.90 6.10 -5.55
CA LEU A 273 5.82 6.98 -5.18
C LEU A 273 5.32 7.69 -6.44
N PHE A 274 4.04 7.55 -6.72
CA PHE A 274 3.35 8.18 -7.85
C PHE A 274 2.36 9.22 -7.34
N VAL A 275 2.21 10.30 -8.10
CA VAL A 275 1.21 11.33 -7.88
C VAL A 275 0.42 11.56 -9.16
N TRP A 276 -0.89 11.51 -9.04
CA TRP A 276 -1.84 11.91 -10.07
C TRP A 276 -2.85 12.89 -9.49
N SER A 277 -3.46 13.67 -10.36
CA SER A 277 -4.58 14.55 -9.98
C SER A 277 -5.79 14.35 -10.90
N LYS A 278 -6.97 14.54 -10.35
CA LYS A 278 -8.19 14.64 -11.15
C LYS A 278 -8.26 16.06 -11.73
N PRO A 279 -8.28 16.23 -13.07
CA PRO A 279 -8.38 17.55 -13.67
C PRO A 279 -9.56 18.34 -13.11
N LEU A 280 -9.39 19.66 -13.04
CA LEU A 280 -10.53 20.54 -12.74
C LEU A 280 -11.59 20.40 -13.86
N ALA A 281 -12.86 20.44 -13.49
CA ALA A 281 -13.89 20.53 -14.49
C ALA A 281 -13.61 21.73 -15.40
N PRO A 282 -13.76 21.63 -16.74
CA PRO A 282 -13.61 22.80 -17.60
C PRO A 282 -14.52 23.89 -17.08
N SER A 283 -13.95 25.05 -16.75
CA SER A 283 -14.73 26.23 -16.39
C SER A 283 -15.68 26.50 -17.54
N GLY A 284 -16.98 26.29 -17.30
CA GLY A 284 -18.01 26.53 -18.30
C GLY A 284 -17.86 27.96 -18.80
N ILE A 285 -17.39 28.13 -20.03
CA ILE A 285 -17.48 29.39 -20.74
C ILE A 285 -18.98 29.66 -20.85
N PRO A 286 -19.51 30.77 -20.27
CA PRO A 286 -20.89 31.12 -20.49
C PRO A 286 -21.06 31.22 -22.02
N ARG A 287 -21.93 30.39 -22.60
CA ARG A 287 -22.35 30.61 -24.00
C ARG A 287 -22.98 32.01 -24.01
N LEU A 288 -22.22 32.97 -24.56
CA LEU A 288 -22.81 34.25 -24.96
C LEU A 288 -23.99 33.92 -25.87
N ALA A 289 -25.20 34.18 -25.35
CA ALA A 289 -26.40 34.15 -26.18
C ALA A 289 -26.24 35.24 -27.25
N VAL A 290 -26.21 34.81 -28.49
CA VAL A 290 -26.31 35.67 -29.70
C VAL A 290 -27.78 35.95 -29.95
#